data_df8b4a910a1ea5ec793190053416ab5d
#
_entry.id   df8b4a910a1ea5ec793190053416ab5d
#
_cell.length_a   1.000
_cell.length_b   1.000
_cell.length_c   1.000
_cell.angle_alpha   90.00
_cell.angle_beta   90.00
_cell.angle_gamma   90.00
#
_symmetry.space_group_name_H-M   'P 1'
#
loop_
_entity.id
_entity.type
_entity.pdbx_description
1 polymer ?
#
loop_
_entity_poly.entity_id
_entity_poly.type
_entity_poly.pdbx_seq_one_letter_code
_entity_poly.pdbx_strand_id
1 'polypeptide(L)'
;MMEKEKISLLQRFIIWRENKIKEKQFILILSFLVGIFTAIAALLLKFFIHTIQNFLTDNFNTTEANYLYLVYPVVGIFLAGWFVRNIVKDDISHGVTKILYAISRRQGRIKRHNIWSSTIASAITIGFGGSVGAEAPIVLTGSAIGSNLGSMFKMEHRTLMLLVGCGAAGAIGGIFKAPIAGLVFTLEVLMIDLTMSSLLPLLISAVTAVSYITTGQEAMFKFHLDQPFELERIPYVILLGIFCGLVSLYFTRAMNSVEGVFGKLSNPYKKLALGGVMLSVLIFLFPPLYGEGYDTIELLLNGVSNADWDTVLNNSLFYGYGNLLLVYLVLIILLKVFASSATNGGGGCGGIFAPSLYLGCIAGFVFSHFSNDFDFTSTLPEKNFALMGMAGVMSGVMHAPLTGVFLIAELTGGYDLFLPLMIVSVSSYLTIIVFEPHSIYSMRLAKKGQLLTHHKDKAVLTLMKVENVVETDFVSVRPEMDLGELVKAISTSHRNMFPVTDKDGVLLGVVLLDDIRNIMFRQELYHRFTVSKLMTSVPARLYDTDSMEQVMQTFDDTKAWNLPVVNEEGKYLGFVSKSKIFNSYRQVLVHFSED
;
A
#
# COMPACT_ATOMS: atom_id res chain seq x y z
N MET A 1 -33.64 -24.92 32.21
CA MET A 1 -34.11 -24.53 30.85
C MET A 1 -33.00 -23.75 30.19
N MET A 2 -32.21 -24.40 29.34
CA MET A 2 -31.16 -23.71 28.57
C MET A 2 -31.85 -22.87 27.49
N GLU A 3 -31.66 -21.56 27.52
CA GLU A 3 -32.04 -20.65 26.43
C GLU A 3 -31.37 -21.13 25.14
N LYS A 4 -32.18 -21.57 24.18
CA LYS A 4 -31.70 -21.80 22.81
C LYS A 4 -31.31 -20.46 22.23
N GLU A 5 -30.01 -20.10 22.28
CA GLU A 5 -29.48 -18.98 21.50
C GLU A 5 -29.99 -19.14 20.05
N LYS A 6 -30.72 -18.14 19.58
CA LYS A 6 -31.17 -18.06 18.19
C LYS A 6 -29.95 -17.91 17.29
N ILE A 7 -29.42 -19.02 16.77
CA ILE A 7 -28.34 -19.03 15.79
C ILE A 7 -28.79 -18.15 14.62
N SER A 8 -28.02 -17.10 14.30
CA SER A 8 -28.33 -16.20 13.21
C SER A 8 -28.31 -16.93 11.86
N LEU A 9 -29.05 -16.45 10.85
CA LEU A 9 -29.04 -17.04 9.50
C LEU A 9 -27.61 -17.16 8.92
N LEU A 10 -26.77 -16.16 9.18
CA LEU A 10 -25.36 -16.18 8.77
C LEU A 10 -24.58 -17.31 9.46
N GLN A 11 -24.77 -17.53 10.75
CA GLN A 11 -24.10 -18.62 11.47
C GLN A 11 -24.55 -20.00 10.95
N ARG A 12 -25.84 -20.18 10.64
CA ARG A 12 -26.34 -21.41 10.02
C ARG A 12 -25.71 -21.65 8.65
N PHE A 13 -25.56 -20.59 7.84
CA PHE A 13 -24.90 -20.68 6.55
C PHE A 13 -23.41 -21.03 6.68
N ILE A 14 -22.68 -20.42 7.63
CA ILE A 14 -21.26 -20.73 7.88
C ILE A 14 -21.10 -22.22 8.25
N ILE A 15 -21.92 -22.73 9.20
CA ILE A 15 -21.87 -24.14 9.62
C ILE A 15 -22.21 -25.08 8.44
N TRP A 16 -23.22 -24.75 7.63
CA TRP A 16 -23.59 -25.53 6.45
C TRP A 16 -22.44 -25.56 5.44
N ARG A 17 -21.81 -24.40 5.20
CA ARG A 17 -20.70 -24.25 4.26
C ARG A 17 -19.49 -25.07 4.70
N GLU A 18 -19.09 -25.00 5.97
CA GLU A 18 -17.95 -25.77 6.51
C GLU A 18 -18.12 -27.28 6.33
N ASN A 19 -19.36 -27.77 6.43
CA ASN A 19 -19.67 -29.19 6.24
C ASN A 19 -19.79 -29.62 4.79
N LYS A 20 -20.08 -28.73 3.83
CA LYS A 20 -20.44 -29.08 2.44
C LYS A 20 -19.44 -28.61 1.39
N ILE A 21 -18.68 -27.55 1.64
CA ILE A 21 -17.81 -26.91 0.64
C ILE A 21 -16.38 -26.88 1.18
N LYS A 22 -15.44 -27.45 0.40
CA LYS A 22 -14.01 -27.38 0.74
C LYS A 22 -13.54 -25.93 0.75
N GLU A 23 -12.63 -25.59 1.66
CA GLU A 23 -12.18 -24.22 1.83
C GLU A 23 -11.61 -23.60 0.54
N LYS A 24 -10.79 -24.34 -0.21
CA LYS A 24 -10.24 -23.90 -1.51
C LYS A 24 -11.34 -23.53 -2.51
N GLN A 25 -12.43 -24.30 -2.59
CA GLN A 25 -13.56 -24.00 -3.48
C GLN A 25 -14.32 -22.75 -3.03
N PHE A 26 -14.47 -22.58 -1.71
CA PHE A 26 -15.15 -21.41 -1.17
C PHE A 26 -14.35 -20.12 -1.41
N ILE A 27 -13.03 -20.15 -1.33
CA ILE A 27 -12.15 -19.04 -1.68
C ILE A 27 -12.38 -18.61 -3.13
N LEU A 28 -12.49 -19.54 -4.08
CA LEU A 28 -12.76 -19.21 -5.49
C LEU A 28 -14.14 -18.53 -5.67
N ILE A 29 -15.16 -19.03 -4.96
CA ILE A 29 -16.49 -18.39 -4.97
C ILE A 29 -16.42 -16.97 -4.40
N LEU A 30 -15.72 -16.78 -3.28
CA LEU A 30 -15.53 -15.43 -2.70
C LEU A 30 -14.76 -14.52 -3.64
N SER A 31 -13.72 -15.00 -4.32
CA SER A 31 -12.94 -14.22 -5.29
C SER A 31 -13.79 -13.76 -6.47
N PHE A 32 -14.67 -14.64 -6.98
CA PHE A 32 -15.64 -14.31 -8.00
C PHE A 32 -16.61 -13.20 -7.54
N LEU A 33 -17.17 -13.32 -6.33
CA LEU A 33 -18.06 -12.29 -5.75
C LEU A 33 -17.33 -10.97 -5.52
N VAL A 34 -16.08 -11.01 -5.03
CA VAL A 34 -15.24 -9.82 -4.88
C VAL A 34 -15.04 -9.13 -6.23
N GLY A 35 -14.76 -9.90 -7.29
CA GLY A 35 -14.64 -9.37 -8.66
C GLY A 35 -15.90 -8.62 -9.11
N ILE A 36 -17.09 -9.21 -8.93
CA ILE A 36 -18.38 -8.57 -9.28
C ILE A 36 -18.58 -7.25 -8.51
N PHE A 37 -18.45 -7.29 -7.17
CA PHE A 37 -18.69 -6.10 -6.36
C PHE A 37 -17.68 -4.99 -6.64
N THR A 38 -16.43 -5.36 -6.91
CA THR A 38 -15.38 -4.40 -7.29
C THR A 38 -15.65 -3.80 -8.67
N ALA A 39 -16.14 -4.59 -9.63
CA ALA A 39 -16.56 -4.10 -10.94
C ALA A 39 -17.68 -3.07 -10.83
N ILE A 40 -18.71 -3.36 -10.03
CA ILE A 40 -19.81 -2.43 -9.78
C ILE A 40 -19.28 -1.12 -9.17
N ALA A 41 -18.39 -1.21 -8.18
CA ALA A 41 -17.78 -0.04 -7.56
C ALA A 41 -16.96 0.79 -8.56
N ALA A 42 -16.21 0.16 -9.48
CA ALA A 42 -15.44 0.82 -10.52
C ALA A 42 -16.34 1.54 -11.53
N LEU A 43 -17.42 0.89 -11.96
CA LEU A 43 -18.42 1.49 -12.86
C LEU A 43 -19.08 2.72 -12.22
N LEU A 44 -19.50 2.60 -10.96
CA LEU A 44 -20.10 3.71 -10.22
C LEU A 44 -19.13 4.88 -10.07
N LEU A 45 -17.86 4.62 -9.77
CA LEU A 45 -16.83 5.65 -9.65
C LEU A 45 -16.67 6.41 -10.97
N LYS A 46 -16.46 5.69 -12.08
CA LYS A 46 -16.34 6.31 -13.42
C LYS A 46 -17.59 7.09 -13.79
N PHE A 47 -18.77 6.51 -13.59
CA PHE A 47 -20.03 7.17 -13.87
C PHE A 47 -20.17 8.51 -13.12
N PHE A 48 -19.86 8.53 -11.82
CA PHE A 48 -19.93 9.77 -11.04
C PHE A 48 -18.89 10.80 -11.49
N ILE A 49 -17.65 10.38 -11.75
CA ILE A 49 -16.60 11.30 -12.26
C ILE A 49 -17.05 11.95 -13.56
N HIS A 50 -17.44 11.15 -14.56
CA HIS A 50 -17.86 11.67 -15.86
C HIS A 50 -19.12 12.54 -15.78
N THR A 51 -20.11 12.14 -14.98
CA THR A 51 -21.33 12.94 -14.80
C THR A 51 -21.02 14.32 -14.21
N ILE A 52 -20.14 14.39 -13.20
CA ILE A 52 -19.75 15.67 -12.60
C ILE A 52 -18.92 16.48 -13.60
N GLN A 53 -17.94 15.88 -14.28
CA GLN A 53 -17.11 16.58 -15.27
C GLN A 53 -17.94 17.13 -16.41
N ASN A 54 -18.77 16.33 -17.05
CA ASN A 54 -19.61 16.77 -18.16
C ASN A 54 -20.54 17.90 -17.71
N PHE A 55 -21.20 17.77 -16.55
CA PHE A 55 -22.05 18.84 -16.02
C PHE A 55 -21.32 20.18 -15.85
N LEU A 56 -20.03 20.13 -15.47
CA LEU A 56 -19.23 21.33 -15.20
C LEU A 56 -18.57 21.91 -16.46
N THR A 57 -18.22 21.07 -17.45
CA THR A 57 -17.36 21.46 -18.59
C THR A 57 -18.05 21.47 -19.96
N ASP A 58 -19.25 20.92 -20.10
CA ASP A 58 -19.98 20.83 -21.42
C ASP A 58 -20.14 22.15 -22.18
N ASN A 59 -20.12 23.28 -21.46
CA ASN A 59 -20.29 24.61 -22.06
C ASN A 59 -18.99 25.41 -22.16
N PHE A 60 -17.82 24.77 -22.05
CA PHE A 60 -16.55 25.47 -22.14
C PHE A 60 -16.22 25.90 -23.59
N ASN A 61 -15.81 27.14 -23.75
CA ASN A 61 -15.33 27.65 -25.02
C ASN A 61 -13.89 27.15 -25.25
N THR A 62 -13.60 26.53 -26.39
CA THR A 62 -12.29 25.93 -26.69
C THR A 62 -11.20 26.96 -27.02
N THR A 63 -11.58 28.18 -27.41
CA THR A 63 -10.66 29.22 -27.89
C THR A 63 -10.17 30.21 -26.84
N GLU A 64 -10.83 30.26 -25.68
CA GLU A 64 -10.54 31.24 -24.62
C GLU A 64 -10.24 30.58 -23.29
N ALA A 65 -9.41 31.22 -22.46
CA ALA A 65 -9.14 30.76 -21.11
C ALA A 65 -10.41 30.83 -20.24
N ASN A 66 -10.76 29.72 -19.60
CA ASN A 66 -12.00 29.61 -18.82
C ASN A 66 -11.74 29.93 -17.33
N TYR A 67 -12.31 31.03 -16.84
CA TYR A 67 -12.17 31.46 -15.44
C TYR A 67 -12.81 30.50 -14.42
N LEU A 68 -13.72 29.60 -14.84
CA LEU A 68 -14.32 28.59 -13.96
C LEU A 68 -13.30 27.59 -13.44
N TYR A 69 -12.18 27.40 -14.13
CA TYR A 69 -11.04 26.63 -13.66
C TYR A 69 -10.43 27.16 -12.33
N LEU A 70 -10.65 28.45 -12.04
CA LEU A 70 -10.21 29.02 -10.75
C LEU A 70 -11.14 28.64 -9.58
N VAL A 71 -12.38 28.27 -9.85
CA VAL A 71 -13.40 28.01 -8.81
C VAL A 71 -13.64 26.53 -8.58
N TYR A 72 -13.81 25.75 -9.64
CA TYR A 72 -14.20 24.34 -9.53
C TYR A 72 -13.27 23.49 -8.68
N PRO A 73 -11.93 23.55 -8.82
CA PRO A 73 -11.03 22.75 -8.01
C PRO A 73 -11.10 23.07 -6.51
N VAL A 74 -11.27 24.36 -6.16
CA VAL A 74 -11.44 24.78 -4.76
C VAL A 74 -12.71 24.20 -4.16
N VAL A 75 -13.83 24.29 -4.91
CA VAL A 75 -15.12 23.73 -4.47
C VAL A 75 -15.03 22.20 -4.30
N GLY A 76 -14.39 21.50 -5.25
CA GLY A 76 -14.21 20.06 -5.20
C GLY A 76 -13.42 19.60 -3.98
N ILE A 77 -12.26 20.22 -3.74
CA ILE A 77 -11.43 19.91 -2.55
C ILE A 77 -12.17 20.25 -1.27
N PHE A 78 -12.93 21.35 -1.22
CA PHE A 78 -13.73 21.74 -0.07
C PHE A 78 -14.81 20.69 0.23
N LEU A 79 -15.61 20.31 -0.77
CA LEU A 79 -16.68 19.33 -0.62
C LEU A 79 -16.14 17.95 -0.21
N ALA A 80 -15.07 17.48 -0.86
CA ALA A 80 -14.42 16.22 -0.51
C ALA A 80 -13.86 16.26 0.92
N GLY A 81 -13.14 17.32 1.28
CA GLY A 81 -12.59 17.50 2.63
C GLY A 81 -13.66 17.64 3.71
N TRP A 82 -14.79 18.31 3.41
CA TRP A 82 -15.95 18.40 4.30
C TRP A 82 -16.58 17.01 4.50
N PHE A 83 -16.80 16.28 3.42
CA PHE A 83 -17.34 14.92 3.45
C PHE A 83 -16.48 13.99 4.31
N VAL A 84 -15.16 13.99 4.10
CA VAL A 84 -14.22 13.16 4.86
C VAL A 84 -14.25 13.50 6.35
N ARG A 85 -14.24 14.79 6.70
CA ARG A 85 -14.18 15.24 8.11
C ARG A 85 -15.47 15.04 8.87
N ASN A 86 -16.63 15.32 8.26
CA ASN A 86 -17.90 15.34 8.96
C ASN A 86 -18.66 14.01 8.89
N ILE A 87 -18.57 13.31 7.74
CA ILE A 87 -19.32 12.07 7.50
C ILE A 87 -18.44 10.85 7.77
N VAL A 88 -17.26 10.77 7.15
CA VAL A 88 -16.38 9.60 7.26
C VAL A 88 -15.63 9.57 8.60
N LYS A 89 -15.16 10.72 9.07
CA LYS A 89 -14.39 10.91 10.33
C LYS A 89 -13.15 10.01 10.42
N ASP A 90 -12.55 9.67 9.28
CA ASP A 90 -11.33 8.88 9.17
C ASP A 90 -10.50 9.42 8.01
N ASP A 91 -9.18 9.24 8.09
CA ASP A 91 -8.32 9.58 6.97
C ASP A 91 -8.49 8.54 5.86
N ILE A 92 -8.84 8.93 4.66
CA ILE A 92 -8.96 8.07 3.46
C ILE A 92 -7.96 8.43 2.36
N SER A 93 -7.04 9.36 2.62
CA SER A 93 -5.95 9.70 1.71
C SER A 93 -4.98 8.51 1.53
N HIS A 94 -4.26 8.47 0.40
CA HIS A 94 -3.22 7.48 0.12
C HIS A 94 -3.68 6.00 0.21
N GLY A 95 -4.74 5.65 -0.52
CA GLY A 95 -5.40 4.35 -0.48
C GLY A 95 -4.47 3.13 -0.51
N VAL A 96 -3.49 3.08 -1.44
CA VAL A 96 -2.54 1.96 -1.56
C VAL A 96 -1.65 1.81 -0.32
N THR A 97 -1.15 2.93 0.24
CA THR A 97 -0.36 2.90 1.49
C THR A 97 -1.17 2.32 2.66
N LYS A 98 -2.48 2.57 2.71
CA LYS A 98 -3.36 2.01 3.75
C LYS A 98 -3.59 0.52 3.59
N ILE A 99 -3.68 0.04 2.36
CA ILE A 99 -3.78 -1.39 2.10
C ILE A 99 -2.48 -2.07 2.54
N LEU A 100 -1.32 -1.53 2.17
CA LEU A 100 -0.02 -2.01 2.64
C LEU A 100 0.07 -2.02 4.18
N TYR A 101 -0.42 -0.97 4.85
CA TYR A 101 -0.51 -0.94 6.30
C TYR A 101 -1.45 -2.00 6.87
N ALA A 102 -2.62 -2.22 6.24
CA ALA A 102 -3.56 -3.25 6.67
C ALA A 102 -2.98 -4.66 6.51
N ILE A 103 -2.26 -4.93 5.41
CA ILE A 103 -1.54 -6.18 5.19
C ILE A 103 -0.45 -6.35 6.25
N SER A 104 0.38 -5.31 6.45
CA SER A 104 1.55 -5.38 7.33
C SER A 104 1.23 -5.41 8.83
N ARG A 105 0.19 -4.71 9.29
CA ARG A 105 -0.06 -4.48 10.73
C ARG A 105 -1.45 -4.83 11.21
N ARG A 106 -2.43 -5.01 10.32
CA ARG A 106 -3.84 -5.26 10.68
C ARG A 106 -4.37 -6.59 10.17
N GLN A 107 -3.50 -7.49 9.79
CA GLN A 107 -3.90 -8.82 9.34
C GLN A 107 -4.93 -8.79 8.19
N GLY A 108 -4.79 -7.86 7.26
CA GLY A 108 -5.70 -7.68 6.15
C GLY A 108 -7.06 -7.06 6.49
N ARG A 109 -7.27 -6.56 7.71
CA ARG A 109 -8.55 -5.95 8.12
C ARG A 109 -8.61 -4.49 7.73
N ILE A 110 -9.57 -4.15 6.88
CA ILE A 110 -9.86 -2.79 6.41
C ILE A 110 -11.22 -2.35 6.93
N LYS A 111 -11.33 -1.09 7.40
CA LYS A 111 -12.58 -0.54 7.94
C LYS A 111 -13.69 -0.53 6.90
N ARG A 112 -14.92 -0.86 7.29
CA ARG A 112 -16.09 -1.03 6.40
C ARG A 112 -16.45 0.20 5.59
N HIS A 113 -16.29 1.41 6.15
CA HIS A 113 -16.65 2.63 5.41
C HIS A 113 -15.82 2.80 4.13
N ASN A 114 -14.60 2.21 4.03
CA ASN A 114 -13.79 2.31 2.81
C ASN A 114 -14.42 1.63 1.58
N ILE A 115 -15.46 0.81 1.76
CA ILE A 115 -16.24 0.22 0.65
C ILE A 115 -16.92 1.29 -0.22
N TRP A 116 -17.28 2.43 0.37
CA TRP A 116 -18.01 3.51 -0.33
C TRP A 116 -17.37 4.89 -0.16
N SER A 117 -16.72 5.18 0.97
CA SER A 117 -16.22 6.51 1.30
C SER A 117 -15.11 6.99 0.37
N SER A 118 -14.19 6.09 0.00
CA SER A 118 -13.09 6.39 -0.92
C SER A 118 -13.60 6.71 -2.32
N THR A 119 -14.57 5.94 -2.81
CA THR A 119 -15.22 6.15 -4.12
C THR A 119 -15.92 7.50 -4.19
N ILE A 120 -16.74 7.86 -3.19
CA ILE A 120 -17.50 9.13 -3.18
C ILE A 120 -16.55 10.33 -3.09
N ALA A 121 -15.59 10.31 -2.14
CA ALA A 121 -14.65 11.42 -1.99
C ALA A 121 -13.80 11.64 -3.25
N SER A 122 -13.38 10.56 -3.89
CA SER A 122 -12.59 10.62 -5.12
C SER A 122 -13.42 11.12 -6.32
N ALA A 123 -14.67 10.66 -6.46
CA ALA A 123 -15.56 11.13 -7.50
C ALA A 123 -15.78 12.65 -7.43
N ILE A 124 -16.00 13.19 -6.22
CA ILE A 124 -16.11 14.63 -6.00
C ILE A 124 -14.78 15.33 -6.34
N THR A 125 -13.66 14.83 -5.82
CA THR A 125 -12.35 15.46 -6.03
C THR A 125 -12.01 15.56 -7.51
N ILE A 126 -12.08 14.43 -8.25
CA ILE A 126 -11.67 14.33 -9.65
C ILE A 126 -12.69 15.02 -10.55
N GLY A 127 -14.00 14.82 -10.29
CA GLY A 127 -15.07 15.42 -11.07
C GLY A 127 -15.03 16.95 -11.09
N PHE A 128 -14.60 17.58 -9.99
CA PHE A 128 -14.37 19.02 -9.91
C PHE A 128 -12.96 19.46 -10.34
N GLY A 129 -12.17 18.58 -10.96
CA GLY A 129 -10.87 18.89 -11.53
C GLY A 129 -9.66 18.67 -10.63
N GLY A 130 -9.81 17.93 -9.54
CA GLY A 130 -8.64 17.51 -8.76
C GLY A 130 -7.66 16.72 -9.60
N SER A 131 -6.37 17.13 -9.61
CA SER A 131 -5.31 16.59 -10.48
C SER A 131 -4.72 15.28 -9.95
N VAL A 132 -5.55 14.26 -9.82
CA VAL A 132 -5.24 12.94 -9.21
C VAL A 132 -6.02 11.84 -9.92
N GLY A 133 -5.67 10.57 -9.69
CA GLY A 133 -6.31 9.42 -10.33
C GLY A 133 -7.32 8.69 -9.44
N ALA A 134 -8.25 8.00 -10.07
CA ALA A 134 -9.29 7.18 -9.43
C ALA A 134 -8.79 5.80 -8.97
N GLU A 135 -7.62 5.36 -9.40
CA GLU A 135 -7.14 3.99 -9.22
C GLU A 135 -6.87 3.64 -7.76
N ALA A 136 -6.14 4.50 -7.03
CA ALA A 136 -5.86 4.22 -5.61
C ALA A 136 -7.14 4.19 -4.74
N PRO A 137 -8.13 5.10 -4.92
CA PRO A 137 -9.45 5.00 -4.30
C PRO A 137 -10.19 3.70 -4.63
N ILE A 138 -10.22 3.28 -5.90
CA ILE A 138 -10.94 2.05 -6.26
C ILE A 138 -10.21 0.79 -5.76
N VAL A 139 -8.89 0.78 -5.76
CA VAL A 139 -8.09 -0.31 -5.18
C VAL A 139 -8.36 -0.42 -3.67
N LEU A 140 -8.45 0.70 -2.94
CA LEU A 140 -8.83 0.70 -1.53
C LEU A 140 -10.26 0.17 -1.33
N THR A 141 -11.20 0.59 -2.18
CA THR A 141 -12.59 0.12 -2.15
C THR A 141 -12.68 -1.38 -2.41
N GLY A 142 -12.05 -1.89 -3.48
CA GLY A 142 -12.01 -3.31 -3.79
C GLY A 142 -11.37 -4.14 -2.69
N SER A 143 -10.23 -3.70 -2.18
CA SER A 143 -9.55 -4.34 -1.05
C SER A 143 -10.41 -4.34 0.22
N ALA A 144 -11.17 -3.27 0.48
CA ALA A 144 -12.12 -3.21 1.59
C ALA A 144 -13.30 -4.18 1.39
N ILE A 145 -13.80 -4.34 0.17
CA ILE A 145 -14.82 -5.34 -0.17
C ILE A 145 -14.29 -6.75 0.15
N GLY A 146 -13.10 -7.10 -0.36
CA GLY A 146 -12.48 -8.40 -0.10
C GLY A 146 -12.24 -8.66 1.39
N SER A 147 -11.69 -7.68 2.11
CA SER A 147 -11.46 -7.74 3.56
C SER A 147 -12.75 -7.95 4.36
N ASN A 148 -13.80 -7.18 4.06
CA ASN A 148 -15.05 -7.26 4.82
C ASN A 148 -15.86 -8.51 4.48
N LEU A 149 -15.84 -8.96 3.21
CA LEU A 149 -16.47 -10.21 2.82
C LEU A 149 -15.79 -11.41 3.51
N GLY A 150 -14.46 -11.48 3.49
CA GLY A 150 -13.70 -12.51 4.20
C GLY A 150 -13.95 -12.49 5.73
N SER A 151 -13.98 -11.31 6.33
CA SER A 151 -14.27 -11.15 7.76
C SER A 151 -15.69 -11.58 8.13
N MET A 152 -16.67 -11.34 7.25
CA MET A 152 -18.06 -11.75 7.43
C MET A 152 -18.20 -13.28 7.52
N PHE A 153 -17.42 -14.01 6.72
CA PHE A 153 -17.37 -15.47 6.73
C PHE A 153 -16.33 -16.07 7.69
N LYS A 154 -15.73 -15.24 8.55
CA LYS A 154 -14.73 -15.64 9.56
C LYS A 154 -13.53 -16.39 8.96
N MET A 155 -13.10 -15.98 7.75
CA MET A 155 -11.95 -16.58 7.10
C MET A 155 -10.66 -16.31 7.87
N GLU A 156 -9.70 -17.24 7.77
CA GLU A 156 -8.39 -17.11 8.37
C GLU A 156 -7.61 -15.90 7.82
N HIS A 157 -6.63 -15.44 8.57
CA HIS A 157 -5.81 -14.29 8.24
C HIS A 157 -5.18 -14.37 6.83
N ARG A 158 -4.63 -15.52 6.45
CA ARG A 158 -4.01 -15.75 5.14
C ARG A 158 -5.02 -15.58 4.01
N THR A 159 -6.19 -16.21 4.14
CA THR A 159 -7.29 -16.06 3.19
C THR A 159 -7.82 -14.63 3.15
N LEU A 160 -7.85 -13.94 4.28
CA LEU A 160 -8.27 -12.55 4.33
C LEU A 160 -7.33 -11.65 3.53
N MET A 161 -6.01 -11.81 3.67
CA MET A 161 -5.02 -11.09 2.86
C MET A 161 -5.16 -11.40 1.37
N LEU A 162 -5.41 -12.67 1.02
CA LEU A 162 -5.66 -13.07 -0.36
C LEU A 162 -6.90 -12.39 -0.94
N LEU A 163 -8.02 -12.32 -0.19
CA LEU A 163 -9.24 -11.63 -0.63
C LEU A 163 -9.05 -10.11 -0.74
N VAL A 164 -8.21 -9.50 0.11
CA VAL A 164 -7.77 -8.10 -0.05
C VAL A 164 -7.07 -7.92 -1.39
N GLY A 165 -6.16 -8.84 -1.74
CA GLY A 165 -5.51 -8.87 -3.05
C GLY A 165 -6.50 -9.08 -4.20
N CYS A 166 -7.47 -9.99 -4.06
CA CYS A 166 -8.53 -10.19 -5.07
C CYS A 166 -9.30 -8.90 -5.34
N GLY A 167 -9.60 -8.13 -4.28
CA GLY A 167 -10.25 -6.82 -4.43
C GLY A 167 -9.38 -5.81 -5.16
N ALA A 168 -8.08 -5.78 -4.90
CA ALA A 168 -7.14 -4.91 -5.60
C ALA A 168 -6.97 -5.32 -7.07
N ALA A 169 -6.79 -6.61 -7.35
CA ALA A 169 -6.67 -7.15 -8.71
C ALA A 169 -7.93 -6.87 -9.54
N GLY A 170 -9.12 -7.08 -8.95
CA GLY A 170 -10.39 -6.76 -9.57
C GLY A 170 -10.56 -5.25 -9.81
N ALA A 171 -10.06 -4.39 -8.92
CA ALA A 171 -10.13 -2.93 -9.07
C ALA A 171 -9.30 -2.43 -10.26
N ILE A 172 -8.02 -2.83 -10.34
CA ILE A 172 -7.13 -2.45 -11.44
C ILE A 172 -7.59 -3.10 -12.75
N GLY A 173 -7.89 -4.42 -12.71
CA GLY A 173 -8.43 -5.13 -13.87
C GLY A 173 -9.69 -4.46 -14.42
N GLY A 174 -10.62 -4.09 -13.54
CA GLY A 174 -11.88 -3.46 -13.92
C GLY A 174 -11.72 -2.05 -14.48
N ILE A 175 -10.96 -1.17 -13.80
CA ILE A 175 -10.85 0.23 -14.22
C ILE A 175 -10.12 0.39 -15.54
N PHE A 176 -9.11 -0.45 -15.81
CA PHE A 176 -8.29 -0.41 -17.03
C PHE A 176 -8.68 -1.46 -18.08
N LYS A 177 -9.58 -2.39 -17.78
CA LYS A 177 -9.88 -3.58 -18.60
C LYS A 177 -8.65 -4.47 -18.84
N ALA A 178 -7.76 -4.52 -17.87
CA ALA A 178 -6.44 -5.12 -17.91
C ALA A 178 -6.29 -6.17 -16.77
N PRO A 179 -6.74 -7.42 -16.96
CA PRO A 179 -6.79 -8.41 -15.89
C PRO A 179 -5.40 -8.89 -15.46
N ILE A 180 -4.44 -9.03 -16.38
CA ILE A 180 -3.07 -9.43 -16.05
C ILE A 180 -2.37 -8.31 -15.30
N ALA A 181 -2.54 -7.06 -15.73
CA ALA A 181 -2.00 -5.91 -15.00
C ALA A 181 -2.56 -5.82 -13.58
N GLY A 182 -3.85 -6.12 -13.38
CA GLY A 182 -4.46 -6.17 -12.04
C GLY A 182 -3.86 -7.23 -11.14
N LEU A 183 -3.60 -8.43 -11.69
CA LEU A 183 -2.90 -9.51 -11.01
C LEU A 183 -1.48 -9.07 -10.60
N VAL A 184 -0.69 -8.60 -11.57
CA VAL A 184 0.72 -8.24 -11.38
C VAL A 184 0.86 -7.05 -10.43
N PHE A 185 -0.02 -6.04 -10.52
CA PHE A 185 -0.09 -4.93 -9.56
C PHE A 185 -0.21 -5.43 -8.11
N THR A 186 -1.04 -6.44 -7.89
CA THR A 186 -1.25 -7.00 -6.56
C THR A 186 0.02 -7.67 -6.02
N LEU A 187 0.79 -8.30 -6.88
CA LEU A 187 2.05 -8.97 -6.51
C LEU A 187 3.19 -7.95 -6.28
N GLU A 188 3.37 -7.01 -7.20
CA GLU A 188 4.49 -6.05 -7.13
C GLU A 188 4.24 -4.91 -6.15
N VAL A 189 3.06 -4.28 -6.20
CA VAL A 189 2.78 -3.07 -5.42
C VAL A 189 2.26 -3.38 -4.03
N LEU A 190 1.37 -4.38 -3.89
CA LEU A 190 0.85 -4.79 -2.58
C LEU A 190 1.73 -5.85 -1.90
N MET A 191 2.77 -6.35 -2.58
CA MET A 191 3.74 -7.31 -2.04
C MET A 191 3.09 -8.58 -1.49
N ILE A 192 2.00 -9.05 -2.14
CA ILE A 192 1.34 -10.30 -1.76
C ILE A 192 2.15 -11.46 -2.33
N ASP A 193 2.42 -12.47 -1.51
CA ASP A 193 3.23 -13.62 -1.89
C ASP A 193 2.62 -14.38 -3.08
N LEU A 194 3.46 -14.65 -4.08
CA LEU A 194 3.12 -15.47 -5.22
C LEU A 194 3.18 -16.94 -4.85
N THR A 195 2.03 -17.54 -4.62
CA THR A 195 1.89 -18.99 -4.49
C THR A 195 0.92 -19.50 -5.55
N MET A 196 1.03 -20.78 -5.95
CA MET A 196 0.09 -21.38 -6.91
C MET A 196 -1.35 -21.33 -6.39
N SER A 197 -1.55 -21.36 -5.07
CA SER A 197 -2.86 -21.24 -4.45
C SER A 197 -3.44 -19.82 -4.48
N SER A 198 -2.61 -18.78 -4.54
CA SER A 198 -3.06 -17.37 -4.59
C SER A 198 -3.33 -16.88 -6.01
N LEU A 199 -2.65 -17.43 -7.01
CA LEU A 199 -2.71 -16.99 -8.40
C LEU A 199 -4.13 -17.12 -8.99
N LEU A 200 -4.76 -18.28 -8.82
CA LEU A 200 -6.07 -18.56 -9.40
C LEU A 200 -7.19 -17.68 -8.82
N PRO A 201 -7.31 -17.48 -7.49
CA PRO A 201 -8.27 -16.53 -6.92
C PRO A 201 -8.11 -15.09 -7.40
N LEU A 202 -6.86 -14.59 -7.46
CA LEU A 202 -6.55 -13.24 -7.96
C LEU A 202 -6.99 -13.08 -9.42
N LEU A 203 -6.66 -14.05 -10.27
CA LEU A 203 -7.01 -14.05 -11.68
C LEU A 203 -8.54 -14.11 -11.88
N ILE A 204 -9.24 -14.98 -11.13
CA ILE A 204 -10.72 -15.06 -11.18
C ILE A 204 -11.33 -13.70 -10.87
N SER A 205 -10.88 -13.02 -9.82
CA SER A 205 -11.42 -11.71 -9.45
C SER A 205 -11.17 -10.67 -10.55
N ALA A 206 -9.94 -10.60 -11.08
CA ALA A 206 -9.58 -9.65 -12.12
C ALA A 206 -10.35 -9.89 -13.42
N VAL A 207 -10.39 -11.14 -13.91
CA VAL A 207 -11.12 -11.51 -15.14
C VAL A 207 -12.63 -11.30 -14.99
N THR A 208 -13.20 -11.62 -13.82
CA THR A 208 -14.62 -11.40 -13.54
C THR A 208 -14.95 -9.90 -13.59
N ALA A 209 -14.09 -9.06 -12.99
CA ALA A 209 -14.30 -7.61 -13.01
C ALA A 209 -14.26 -7.07 -14.44
N VAL A 210 -13.29 -7.47 -15.24
CA VAL A 210 -13.19 -7.08 -16.66
C VAL A 210 -14.40 -7.55 -17.46
N SER A 211 -14.77 -8.82 -17.34
CA SER A 211 -15.90 -9.40 -18.09
C SER A 211 -17.21 -8.69 -17.78
N TYR A 212 -17.44 -8.29 -16.52
CA TYR A 212 -18.63 -7.56 -16.12
C TYR A 212 -18.69 -6.14 -16.70
N ILE A 213 -17.55 -5.45 -16.79
CA ILE A 213 -17.44 -4.08 -17.31
C ILE A 213 -17.50 -4.06 -18.84
N THR A 214 -16.97 -5.09 -19.51
CA THR A 214 -16.83 -5.10 -20.98
C THR A 214 -18.17 -5.30 -21.72
N THR A 215 -19.23 -5.70 -21.01
CA THR A 215 -20.57 -5.89 -21.61
C THR A 215 -21.22 -4.59 -22.12
N GLY A 216 -20.48 -3.64 -22.70
CA GLY A 216 -21.08 -2.46 -23.32
C GLY A 216 -20.18 -1.24 -23.55
N GLN A 217 -18.90 -1.33 -23.25
CA GLN A 217 -18.00 -0.19 -23.47
C GLN A 217 -16.75 -0.58 -24.25
N GLU A 218 -16.31 0.31 -25.13
CA GLU A 218 -15.07 0.21 -25.91
C GLU A 218 -13.80 0.24 -25.02
N ALA A 219 -12.64 -0.09 -25.60
CA ALA A 219 -11.34 0.02 -24.92
C ALA A 219 -11.14 1.45 -24.37
N MET A 220 -10.36 1.57 -23.27
CA MET A 220 -10.12 2.87 -22.62
C MET A 220 -9.35 3.83 -23.53
N PHE A 221 -8.50 3.30 -24.38
CA PHE A 221 -7.81 4.02 -25.44
C PHE A 221 -7.99 3.28 -26.76
N LYS A 222 -8.48 3.99 -27.78
CA LYS A 222 -8.48 3.51 -29.16
C LYS A 222 -7.22 4.07 -29.81
N PHE A 223 -6.24 3.25 -30.07
CA PHE A 223 -5.13 3.65 -30.89
C PHE A 223 -4.70 2.49 -31.80
N HIS A 224 -4.14 2.84 -32.94
CA HIS A 224 -3.54 1.90 -33.87
C HIS A 224 -2.03 2.09 -33.87
N LEU A 225 -1.31 0.98 -33.77
CA LEU A 225 0.15 0.99 -33.98
C LEU A 225 0.40 1.21 -35.47
N ASP A 226 0.87 2.40 -35.81
CA ASP A 226 1.12 2.75 -37.20
C ASP A 226 2.48 2.20 -37.71
N GLN A 227 3.41 1.91 -36.77
CA GLN A 227 4.75 1.43 -37.11
C GLN A 227 5.20 0.31 -36.17
N PRO A 228 5.73 -0.82 -36.70
CA PRO A 228 6.32 -1.87 -35.89
C PRO A 228 7.60 -1.36 -35.19
N PHE A 229 7.98 -2.02 -34.10
CA PHE A 229 9.20 -1.69 -33.40
C PHE A 229 10.42 -2.22 -34.16
N GLU A 230 11.39 -1.35 -34.40
CA GLU A 230 12.69 -1.67 -35.04
C GLU A 230 13.78 -1.83 -33.99
N LEU A 231 14.55 -2.91 -34.08
CA LEU A 231 15.61 -3.23 -33.10
C LEU A 231 16.72 -2.17 -33.04
N GLU A 232 16.93 -1.44 -34.11
CA GLU A 232 17.92 -0.33 -34.19
C GLU A 232 17.59 0.80 -33.21
N ARG A 233 16.33 0.90 -32.75
CA ARG A 233 15.85 1.92 -31.79
C ARG A 233 16.13 1.54 -30.34
N ILE A 234 16.68 0.34 -30.02
CA ILE A 234 16.95 -0.09 -28.63
C ILE A 234 17.79 0.93 -27.82
N PRO A 235 18.86 1.53 -28.35
CA PRO A 235 19.63 2.52 -27.60
C PRO A 235 18.77 3.71 -27.12
N TYR A 236 17.84 4.19 -27.97
CA TYR A 236 16.93 5.29 -27.63
C TYR A 236 15.90 4.88 -26.59
N VAL A 237 15.44 3.62 -26.62
CA VAL A 237 14.53 3.07 -25.59
C VAL A 237 15.21 3.01 -24.22
N ILE A 238 16.51 2.64 -24.18
CA ILE A 238 17.29 2.65 -22.93
C ILE A 238 17.46 4.09 -22.42
N LEU A 239 17.78 5.04 -23.30
CA LEU A 239 17.88 6.46 -22.94
C LEU A 239 16.56 7.02 -22.46
N LEU A 240 15.44 6.69 -23.12
CA LEU A 240 14.11 7.00 -22.65
C LEU A 240 13.86 6.41 -21.24
N GLY A 241 14.25 5.17 -20.99
CA GLY A 241 14.12 4.53 -19.68
C GLY A 241 14.87 5.30 -18.59
N ILE A 242 16.12 5.70 -18.84
CA ILE A 242 16.91 6.53 -17.92
C ILE A 242 16.21 7.88 -17.69
N PHE A 243 15.74 8.54 -18.75
CA PHE A 243 15.01 9.80 -18.65
C PHE A 243 13.72 9.65 -17.82
N CYS A 244 12.92 8.61 -18.07
CA CYS A 244 11.74 8.29 -17.26
C CYS A 244 12.09 8.02 -15.79
N GLY A 245 13.22 7.36 -15.51
CA GLY A 245 13.72 7.14 -14.16
C GLY A 245 14.05 8.45 -13.43
N LEU A 246 14.66 9.41 -14.13
CA LEU A 246 14.94 10.74 -13.58
C LEU A 246 13.66 11.56 -13.36
N VAL A 247 12.69 11.50 -14.27
CA VAL A 247 11.37 12.10 -14.11
C VAL A 247 10.65 11.49 -12.89
N SER A 248 10.74 10.17 -12.72
CA SER A 248 10.17 9.46 -11.57
C SER A 248 10.81 9.86 -10.26
N LEU A 249 12.13 10.05 -10.24
CA LEU A 249 12.88 10.54 -9.08
C LEU A 249 12.45 11.96 -8.70
N TYR A 250 12.37 12.86 -9.70
CA TYR A 250 11.87 14.21 -9.51
C TYR A 250 10.46 14.20 -8.91
N PHE A 251 9.53 13.45 -9.53
CA PHE A 251 8.14 13.36 -9.09
C PHE A 251 8.05 12.85 -7.64
N THR A 252 8.75 11.78 -7.30
CA THR A 252 8.74 11.18 -5.96
C THR A 252 9.27 12.14 -4.90
N ARG A 253 10.41 12.80 -5.15
CA ARG A 253 11.02 13.75 -4.21
C ARG A 253 10.20 15.02 -4.05
N ALA A 254 9.76 15.60 -5.15
CA ALA A 254 8.93 16.82 -5.13
C ALA A 254 7.58 16.54 -4.42
N MET A 255 6.92 15.42 -4.72
CA MET A 255 5.68 15.02 -4.05
C MET A 255 5.85 14.93 -2.54
N ASN A 256 6.86 14.19 -2.07
CA ASN A 256 7.15 14.04 -0.65
C ASN A 256 7.50 15.39 0.03
N SER A 257 8.20 16.26 -0.67
CA SER A 257 8.59 17.58 -0.14
C SER A 257 7.38 18.50 0.03
N VAL A 258 6.52 18.57 -0.99
CA VAL A 258 5.31 19.40 -0.96
C VAL A 258 4.32 18.86 0.08
N GLU A 259 4.09 17.54 0.13
CA GLU A 259 3.26 16.94 1.17
C GLU A 259 3.82 17.18 2.57
N GLY A 260 5.14 17.23 2.74
CA GLY A 260 5.80 17.61 3.97
C GLY A 260 5.45 19.04 4.43
N VAL A 261 5.29 19.97 3.48
CA VAL A 261 4.82 21.35 3.77
C VAL A 261 3.37 21.33 4.25
N PHE A 262 2.48 20.60 3.55
CA PHE A 262 1.09 20.45 3.99
C PHE A 262 0.97 19.73 5.35
N GLY A 263 1.88 18.79 5.65
CA GLY A 263 1.95 18.10 6.93
C GLY A 263 2.21 19.01 8.12
N LYS A 264 2.98 20.09 7.93
CA LYS A 264 3.27 21.10 8.97
C LYS A 264 2.09 22.02 9.30
N LEU A 265 1.10 22.12 8.40
CA LEU A 265 -0.09 22.92 8.61
C LEU A 265 -1.10 22.12 9.47
N SER A 266 -1.40 22.58 10.67
CA SER A 266 -2.37 21.95 11.57
C SER A 266 -3.84 22.28 11.20
N ASN A 267 -4.09 23.47 10.68
CA ASN A 267 -5.44 23.95 10.37
C ASN A 267 -5.92 23.45 9.00
N PRO A 268 -7.02 22.66 8.93
CA PRO A 268 -7.56 22.15 7.67
C PRO A 268 -7.98 23.22 6.66
N TYR A 269 -8.46 24.37 7.13
CA TYR A 269 -8.85 25.48 6.25
C TYR A 269 -7.65 26.17 5.61
N LYS A 270 -6.52 26.25 6.33
CA LYS A 270 -5.26 26.74 5.75
C LYS A 270 -4.73 25.79 4.68
N LYS A 271 -4.84 24.47 4.90
CA LYS A 271 -4.52 23.45 3.88
C LYS A 271 -5.38 23.62 2.64
N LEU A 272 -6.70 23.76 2.83
CA LEU A 272 -7.64 23.99 1.73
C LEU A 272 -7.32 25.26 0.95
N ALA A 273 -7.08 26.38 1.64
CA ALA A 273 -6.76 27.65 0.99
C ALA A 273 -5.47 27.54 0.16
N LEU A 274 -4.39 27.00 0.76
CA LEU A 274 -3.12 26.82 0.06
C LEU A 274 -3.25 25.87 -1.13
N GLY A 275 -3.84 24.69 -0.91
CA GLY A 275 -4.00 23.66 -1.95
C GLY A 275 -4.98 24.09 -3.04
N GLY A 276 -6.11 24.67 -2.64
CA GLY A 276 -7.13 25.15 -3.58
C GLY A 276 -6.61 26.25 -4.49
N VAL A 277 -5.98 27.30 -3.94
CA VAL A 277 -5.41 28.40 -4.73
C VAL A 277 -4.30 27.89 -5.64
N MET A 278 -3.36 27.09 -5.12
CA MET A 278 -2.27 26.54 -5.92
C MET A 278 -2.80 25.69 -7.08
N LEU A 279 -3.75 24.78 -6.81
CA LEU A 279 -4.33 23.93 -7.85
C LEU A 279 -5.10 24.75 -8.89
N SER A 280 -5.94 25.69 -8.46
CA SER A 280 -6.73 26.54 -9.37
C SER A 280 -5.88 27.37 -10.31
N VAL A 281 -4.83 28.00 -9.79
CA VAL A 281 -3.89 28.77 -10.62
C VAL A 281 -3.17 27.87 -11.62
N LEU A 282 -2.72 26.68 -11.18
CA LEU A 282 -2.06 25.73 -12.07
C LEU A 282 -2.97 25.22 -13.18
N ILE A 283 -4.23 24.91 -12.88
CA ILE A 283 -5.20 24.43 -13.88
C ILE A 283 -5.61 25.57 -14.82
N PHE A 284 -5.75 26.79 -14.31
CA PHE A 284 -6.05 27.94 -15.16
C PHE A 284 -4.95 28.24 -16.19
N LEU A 285 -3.68 28.12 -15.77
CA LEU A 285 -2.53 28.30 -16.67
C LEU A 285 -2.31 27.08 -17.58
N PHE A 286 -2.56 25.89 -17.06
CA PHE A 286 -2.34 24.61 -17.72
C PHE A 286 -3.58 23.71 -17.60
N PRO A 287 -4.64 23.93 -18.41
CA PRO A 287 -5.87 23.15 -18.38
C PRO A 287 -5.69 21.63 -18.47
N PRO A 288 -4.69 21.07 -19.19
CA PRO A 288 -4.40 19.64 -19.18
C PRO A 288 -4.09 19.04 -17.80
N LEU A 289 -3.86 19.86 -16.76
CA LEU A 289 -3.73 19.40 -15.37
C LEU A 289 -5.08 19.10 -14.70
N TYR A 290 -6.21 19.42 -15.33
CA TYR A 290 -7.56 19.17 -14.81
C TYR A 290 -7.87 17.68 -14.79
N GLY A 291 -8.33 17.16 -13.65
CA GLY A 291 -8.71 15.76 -13.50
C GLY A 291 -7.58 14.77 -13.67
N GLU A 292 -7.88 13.62 -14.25
CA GLU A 292 -6.94 12.51 -14.41
C GLU A 292 -5.92 12.73 -15.54
N GLY A 293 -6.30 13.49 -16.59
CA GLY A 293 -5.46 13.80 -17.74
C GLY A 293 -5.57 12.81 -18.90
N TYR A 294 -6.53 11.89 -18.87
CA TYR A 294 -6.69 10.89 -19.94
C TYR A 294 -7.02 11.50 -21.31
N ASP A 295 -7.77 12.61 -21.35
CA ASP A 295 -8.09 13.33 -22.60
C ASP A 295 -6.80 13.81 -23.31
N THR A 296 -5.83 14.31 -22.55
CA THR A 296 -4.53 14.73 -23.11
C THR A 296 -3.71 13.53 -23.59
N ILE A 297 -3.75 12.39 -22.85
CA ILE A 297 -3.10 11.14 -23.29
C ILE A 297 -3.70 10.70 -24.64
N GLU A 298 -5.02 10.68 -24.76
CA GLU A 298 -5.72 10.29 -25.98
C GLU A 298 -5.37 11.20 -27.14
N LEU A 299 -5.30 12.51 -26.91
CA LEU A 299 -4.88 13.50 -27.89
C LEU A 299 -3.47 13.26 -28.42
N LEU A 300 -2.50 13.02 -27.51
CA LEU A 300 -1.11 12.77 -27.90
C LEU A 300 -0.95 11.43 -28.63
N LEU A 301 -1.73 10.40 -28.27
CA LEU A 301 -1.66 9.08 -28.91
C LEU A 301 -2.39 9.02 -30.24
N ASN A 302 -3.46 9.80 -30.44
CA ASN A 302 -4.28 9.76 -31.66
C ASN A 302 -3.94 10.87 -32.65
N GLY A 303 -3.22 11.91 -32.25
CA GLY A 303 -2.76 12.98 -33.14
C GLY A 303 -1.82 12.45 -34.23
N VAL A 304 -1.96 12.95 -35.45
CA VAL A 304 -1.18 12.56 -36.63
C VAL A 304 -0.29 13.70 -37.09
N SER A 305 -0.66 14.93 -36.78
CA SER A 305 0.01 16.16 -37.23
C SER A 305 0.27 17.11 -36.06
N ASN A 306 1.20 18.04 -36.24
CA ASN A 306 1.45 19.11 -35.27
C ASN A 306 0.16 19.90 -34.96
N ALA A 307 -0.71 20.10 -35.97
CA ALA A 307 -1.99 20.78 -35.76
C ALA A 307 -2.93 20.04 -34.82
N ASP A 308 -2.90 18.70 -34.80
CA ASP A 308 -3.69 17.90 -33.87
C ASP A 308 -3.12 18.04 -32.44
N TRP A 309 -1.81 17.97 -32.28
CA TRP A 309 -1.15 18.10 -30.97
C TRP A 309 -1.25 19.52 -30.40
N ASP A 310 -1.31 20.55 -31.25
CA ASP A 310 -1.52 21.94 -30.83
C ASP A 310 -2.87 22.11 -30.10
N THR A 311 -3.82 21.20 -30.27
CA THR A 311 -5.10 21.22 -29.55
C THR A 311 -4.92 21.01 -28.02
N VAL A 312 -3.78 20.49 -27.56
CA VAL A 312 -3.43 20.44 -26.12
C VAL A 312 -3.35 21.84 -25.52
N LEU A 313 -3.09 22.87 -26.33
CA LEU A 313 -3.04 24.28 -25.91
C LEU A 313 -4.43 24.94 -25.80
N ASN A 314 -5.50 24.23 -26.19
CA ASN A 314 -6.87 24.75 -26.10
C ASN A 314 -7.24 25.09 -24.65
N ASN A 315 -8.17 26.03 -24.50
CA ASN A 315 -8.63 26.56 -23.20
C ASN A 315 -7.53 27.21 -22.34
N SER A 316 -6.32 27.44 -22.87
CA SER A 316 -5.21 28.04 -22.17
C SER A 316 -4.86 29.44 -22.68
N LEU A 317 -4.05 30.17 -21.93
CA LEU A 317 -3.44 31.43 -22.36
C LEU A 317 -2.44 31.25 -23.54
N PHE A 318 -2.08 30.00 -23.85
CA PHE A 318 -1.12 29.64 -24.90
C PHE A 318 -1.82 29.23 -26.22
N TYR A 319 -3.13 29.39 -26.30
CA TYR A 319 -3.90 29.10 -27.51
C TYR A 319 -3.31 29.82 -28.73
N GLY A 320 -3.08 29.10 -29.82
CA GLY A 320 -2.53 29.61 -31.09
C GLY A 320 -1.00 29.75 -31.14
N TYR A 321 -0.29 29.41 -30.07
CA TYR A 321 1.18 29.42 -30.04
C TYR A 321 1.79 28.01 -30.17
N GLY A 322 1.48 27.28 -31.28
CA GLY A 322 1.97 25.90 -31.52
C GLY A 322 3.48 25.73 -31.38
N ASN A 323 4.27 26.74 -31.73
CA ASN A 323 5.73 26.72 -31.56
C ASN A 323 6.20 26.55 -30.08
N LEU A 324 5.29 26.75 -29.11
CA LEU A 324 5.57 26.60 -27.68
C LEU A 324 5.13 25.23 -27.13
N LEU A 325 4.60 24.32 -27.96
CA LEU A 325 4.08 23.03 -27.51
C LEU A 325 5.07 22.26 -26.66
N LEU A 326 6.31 22.07 -27.11
CA LEU A 326 7.34 21.37 -26.31
C LEU A 326 7.61 22.03 -24.97
N VAL A 327 7.75 23.35 -24.94
CA VAL A 327 7.99 24.10 -23.68
C VAL A 327 6.79 23.94 -22.75
N TYR A 328 5.57 24.02 -23.29
CA TYR A 328 4.34 23.83 -22.53
C TYR A 328 4.24 22.44 -21.92
N LEU A 329 4.57 21.39 -22.68
CA LEU A 329 4.59 20.00 -22.23
C LEU A 329 5.66 19.77 -21.15
N VAL A 330 6.86 20.33 -21.30
CA VAL A 330 7.91 20.27 -20.27
C VAL A 330 7.46 20.97 -18.98
N LEU A 331 6.78 22.13 -19.08
CA LEU A 331 6.21 22.79 -17.90
C LEU A 331 5.14 21.93 -17.23
N ILE A 332 4.30 21.22 -18.00
CA ILE A 332 3.34 20.27 -17.44
C ILE A 332 4.05 19.15 -16.68
N ILE A 333 5.15 18.57 -17.21
CA ILE A 333 5.94 17.56 -16.49
C ILE A 333 6.40 18.08 -15.14
N LEU A 334 6.88 19.31 -15.08
CA LEU A 334 7.37 19.93 -13.85
C LEU A 334 6.24 20.30 -12.88
N LEU A 335 5.09 20.74 -13.38
CA LEU A 335 4.02 21.28 -12.56
C LEU A 335 2.97 20.25 -12.11
N LYS A 336 2.84 19.10 -12.79
CA LYS A 336 1.87 18.04 -12.42
C LYS A 336 2.02 17.58 -10.98
N VAL A 337 3.25 17.45 -10.49
CA VAL A 337 3.52 17.04 -9.10
C VAL A 337 2.94 18.03 -8.09
N PHE A 338 3.03 19.33 -8.37
CA PHE A 338 2.46 20.36 -7.50
C PHE A 338 0.94 20.34 -7.52
N ALA A 339 0.33 20.14 -8.70
CA ALA A 339 -1.12 20.02 -8.84
C ALA A 339 -1.66 18.79 -8.07
N SER A 340 -0.99 17.63 -8.19
CA SER A 340 -1.38 16.40 -7.48
C SER A 340 -1.18 16.53 -5.97
N SER A 341 -0.06 17.12 -5.53
CA SER A 341 0.21 17.37 -4.11
C SER A 341 -0.74 18.40 -3.51
N ALA A 342 -1.11 19.45 -4.26
CA ALA A 342 -2.08 20.45 -3.84
C ALA A 342 -3.47 19.86 -3.65
N THR A 343 -3.88 18.97 -4.56
CA THR A 343 -5.16 18.25 -4.46
C THR A 343 -5.24 17.42 -3.18
N ASN A 344 -4.27 16.52 -2.96
CA ASN A 344 -4.27 15.65 -1.79
C ASN A 344 -3.98 16.42 -0.49
N GLY A 345 -3.00 17.32 -0.52
CA GLY A 345 -2.62 18.15 0.63
C GLY A 345 -3.71 19.14 1.06
N GLY A 346 -4.51 19.64 0.11
CA GLY A 346 -5.66 20.52 0.36
C GLY A 346 -6.86 19.82 1.00
N GLY A 347 -6.93 18.52 0.94
CA GLY A 347 -8.03 17.70 1.51
C GLY A 347 -8.83 16.91 0.48
N GLY A 348 -8.42 16.90 -0.79
CA GLY A 348 -8.95 16.00 -1.81
C GLY A 348 -8.53 14.55 -1.61
N CYS A 349 -9.15 13.66 -2.35
CA CYS A 349 -8.89 12.22 -2.30
C CYS A 349 -8.63 11.67 -3.69
N GLY A 350 -7.42 11.16 -3.94
CA GLY A 350 -7.08 10.52 -5.20
C GLY A 350 -5.70 9.88 -5.18
N GLY A 351 -5.40 9.14 -6.25
CA GLY A 351 -4.15 8.40 -6.44
C GLY A 351 -3.14 9.16 -7.29
N ILE A 352 -1.93 8.61 -7.29
CA ILE A 352 -0.80 9.09 -8.11
C ILE A 352 -0.54 8.19 -9.32
N PHE A 353 -1.38 7.19 -9.52
CA PHE A 353 -1.24 6.22 -10.61
C PHE A 353 -1.47 6.91 -11.97
N ALA A 354 -2.67 7.49 -12.21
CA ALA A 354 -2.95 8.27 -13.41
C ALA A 354 -1.96 9.42 -13.62
N PRO A 355 -1.60 10.23 -12.60
CA PRO A 355 -0.51 11.21 -12.73
C PRO A 355 0.80 10.63 -13.25
N SER A 356 1.19 9.42 -12.82
CA SER A 356 2.42 8.76 -13.30
C SER A 356 2.32 8.34 -14.76
N LEU A 357 1.17 7.76 -15.17
CA LEU A 357 0.91 7.43 -16.58
C LEU A 357 0.92 8.67 -17.46
N TYR A 358 0.24 9.72 -17.02
CA TYR A 358 0.15 10.99 -17.69
C TYR A 358 1.52 11.64 -17.93
N LEU A 359 2.33 11.72 -16.86
CA LEU A 359 3.71 12.20 -16.97
C LEU A 359 4.56 11.35 -17.91
N GLY A 360 4.38 10.04 -17.85
CA GLY A 360 5.09 9.11 -18.71
C GLY A 360 4.75 9.31 -20.19
N CYS A 361 3.46 9.48 -20.49
CA CYS A 361 3.00 9.79 -21.85
C CYS A 361 3.68 11.05 -22.39
N ILE A 362 3.59 12.14 -21.63
CA ILE A 362 4.19 13.42 -22.04
C ILE A 362 5.73 13.32 -22.12
N ALA A 363 6.39 12.65 -21.16
CA ALA A 363 7.83 12.50 -21.17
C ALA A 363 8.31 11.70 -22.39
N GLY A 364 7.62 10.61 -22.74
CA GLY A 364 7.92 9.82 -23.93
C GLY A 364 7.69 10.60 -25.22
N PHE A 365 6.58 11.33 -25.30
CA PHE A 365 6.28 12.20 -26.45
C PHE A 365 7.33 13.31 -26.59
N VAL A 366 7.64 14.04 -25.54
CA VAL A 366 8.65 15.12 -25.55
C VAL A 366 10.01 14.58 -25.96
N PHE A 367 10.40 13.41 -25.46
CA PHE A 367 11.69 12.79 -25.81
C PHE A 367 11.80 12.48 -27.30
N SER A 368 10.77 11.86 -27.91
CA SER A 368 10.77 11.51 -29.33
C SER A 368 10.63 12.75 -30.22
N HIS A 369 9.72 13.66 -29.90
CA HIS A 369 9.46 14.87 -30.67
C HIS A 369 10.69 15.79 -30.67
N PHE A 370 11.33 15.99 -29.50
CA PHE A 370 12.59 16.74 -29.41
C PHE A 370 13.71 16.08 -30.24
N SER A 371 13.81 14.75 -30.22
CA SER A 371 14.82 14.03 -31.01
C SER A 371 14.58 14.19 -32.52
N ASN A 372 13.31 14.21 -32.96
CA ASN A 372 12.93 14.38 -34.34
C ASN A 372 13.18 15.82 -34.84
N ASP A 373 12.89 16.84 -34.03
CA ASP A 373 13.09 18.25 -34.37
C ASP A 373 14.57 18.62 -34.58
N PHE A 374 15.48 17.94 -33.89
CA PHE A 374 16.92 18.22 -34.00
C PHE A 374 17.66 17.26 -34.93
N ASP A 375 16.96 16.43 -35.71
CA ASP A 375 17.52 15.47 -36.66
C ASP A 375 18.69 14.63 -36.10
N PHE A 376 18.62 14.31 -34.80
CA PHE A 376 19.68 13.50 -34.17
C PHE A 376 19.76 12.07 -34.73
N THR A 377 18.66 11.58 -35.35
CA THR A 377 18.54 10.17 -35.75
C THR A 377 17.48 9.93 -36.82
N SER A 378 17.27 8.65 -37.17
CA SER A 378 16.05 8.20 -37.84
C SER A 378 14.82 8.61 -37.04
N THR A 379 13.74 9.03 -37.68
CA THR A 379 12.48 9.46 -37.06
C THR A 379 11.99 8.46 -36.01
N LEU A 380 11.82 8.94 -34.77
CA LEU A 380 11.26 8.17 -33.66
C LEU A 380 9.73 8.31 -33.64
N PRO A 381 8.95 7.22 -33.64
CA PRO A 381 7.48 7.30 -33.64
C PRO A 381 6.99 7.80 -32.26
N GLU A 382 6.44 9.01 -32.21
CA GLU A 382 6.02 9.71 -31.01
C GLU A 382 5.01 8.88 -30.19
N LYS A 383 4.05 8.23 -30.84
CA LYS A 383 3.05 7.37 -30.19
C LYS A 383 3.70 6.20 -29.44
N ASN A 384 4.63 5.51 -30.06
CA ASN A 384 5.31 4.37 -29.44
C ASN A 384 6.14 4.83 -28.23
N PHE A 385 6.84 5.96 -28.37
CA PHE A 385 7.65 6.53 -27.28
C PHE A 385 6.80 7.07 -26.15
N ALA A 386 5.63 7.66 -26.44
CA ALA A 386 4.66 8.06 -25.44
C ALA A 386 4.17 6.86 -24.61
N LEU A 387 3.79 5.74 -25.26
CA LEU A 387 3.39 4.50 -24.59
C LEU A 387 4.51 3.89 -23.75
N MET A 388 5.73 3.84 -24.30
CA MET A 388 6.90 3.37 -23.56
C MET A 388 7.19 4.27 -22.36
N GLY A 389 7.05 5.59 -22.52
CA GLY A 389 7.18 6.55 -21.43
C GLY A 389 6.17 6.32 -20.31
N MET A 390 4.90 6.00 -20.65
CA MET A 390 3.87 5.65 -19.64
C MET A 390 4.34 4.48 -18.77
N ALA A 391 4.80 3.39 -19.40
CA ALA A 391 5.33 2.24 -18.67
C ALA A 391 6.58 2.61 -17.85
N GLY A 392 7.48 3.41 -18.42
CA GLY A 392 8.74 3.81 -17.80
C GLY A 392 8.53 4.63 -16.52
N VAL A 393 7.75 5.72 -16.57
CA VAL A 393 7.53 6.57 -15.39
C VAL A 393 6.72 5.83 -14.33
N MET A 394 5.71 5.06 -14.73
CA MET A 394 4.95 4.24 -13.81
C MET A 394 5.86 3.23 -13.08
N SER A 395 6.71 2.53 -13.83
CA SER A 395 7.67 1.56 -13.27
C SER A 395 8.62 2.20 -12.26
N GLY A 396 9.11 3.40 -12.57
CA GLY A 396 9.99 4.14 -11.67
C GLY A 396 9.29 4.62 -10.39
N VAL A 397 8.12 5.27 -10.50
CA VAL A 397 7.39 5.82 -9.34
C VAL A 397 6.90 4.73 -8.39
N MET A 398 6.39 3.63 -8.95
CA MET A 398 5.75 2.56 -8.17
C MET A 398 6.69 1.42 -7.81
N HIS A 399 7.88 1.35 -8.39
CA HIS A 399 8.78 0.20 -8.34
C HIS A 399 8.09 -1.10 -8.81
N ALA A 400 7.33 -0.99 -9.90
CA ALA A 400 6.50 -2.05 -10.43
C ALA A 400 6.69 -2.17 -11.97
N PRO A 401 7.84 -2.67 -12.45
CA PRO A 401 8.15 -2.74 -13.87
C PRO A 401 7.21 -3.68 -14.63
N LEU A 402 6.86 -4.84 -14.08
CA LEU A 402 5.94 -5.77 -14.74
C LEU A 402 4.53 -5.20 -14.83
N THR A 403 4.06 -4.50 -13.80
CA THR A 403 2.76 -3.82 -13.83
C THR A 403 2.72 -2.80 -14.96
N GLY A 404 3.79 -2.00 -15.14
CA GLY A 404 3.89 -1.03 -16.24
C GLY A 404 3.82 -1.70 -17.61
N VAL A 405 4.59 -2.77 -17.80
CA VAL A 405 4.63 -3.53 -19.08
C VAL A 405 3.26 -4.12 -19.40
N PHE A 406 2.67 -4.90 -18.49
CA PHE A 406 1.41 -5.59 -18.75
C PHE A 406 0.24 -4.62 -18.87
N LEU A 407 0.24 -3.52 -18.09
CA LEU A 407 -0.82 -2.52 -18.20
C LEU A 407 -0.84 -1.89 -19.59
N ILE A 408 0.32 -1.43 -20.08
CA ILE A 408 0.37 -0.79 -21.40
C ILE A 408 0.09 -1.80 -22.51
N ALA A 409 0.59 -3.03 -22.42
CA ALA A 409 0.30 -4.07 -23.39
C ALA A 409 -1.21 -4.40 -23.45
N GLU A 410 -1.89 -4.51 -22.32
CA GLU A 410 -3.34 -4.78 -22.28
C GLU A 410 -4.18 -3.54 -22.71
N LEU A 411 -3.77 -2.32 -22.32
CA LEU A 411 -4.43 -1.08 -22.75
C LEU A 411 -4.37 -0.88 -24.26
N THR A 412 -3.27 -1.32 -24.86
CA THR A 412 -3.01 -1.20 -26.29
C THR A 412 -3.62 -2.36 -27.11
N GLY A 413 -4.18 -3.35 -26.43
CA GLY A 413 -4.79 -4.53 -27.05
C GLY A 413 -3.79 -5.44 -27.78
N GLY A 414 -2.46 -5.28 -27.56
CA GLY A 414 -1.43 -6.06 -28.23
C GLY A 414 -0.11 -6.13 -27.47
N TYR A 415 0.72 -7.08 -27.87
CA TYR A 415 2.06 -7.32 -27.30
C TYR A 415 3.19 -6.89 -28.24
N ASP A 416 2.90 -6.13 -29.29
CA ASP A 416 3.88 -5.73 -30.31
C ASP A 416 5.02 -4.87 -29.74
N LEU A 417 4.71 -4.06 -28.71
CA LEU A 417 5.69 -3.24 -27.99
C LEU A 417 6.24 -3.93 -26.73
N PHE A 418 5.99 -5.24 -26.51
CA PHE A 418 6.32 -5.90 -25.25
C PHE A 418 7.82 -5.81 -24.92
N LEU A 419 8.69 -6.10 -25.90
CA LEU A 419 10.14 -6.02 -25.71
C LEU A 419 10.62 -4.60 -25.36
N PRO A 420 10.27 -3.53 -26.10
CA PRO A 420 10.68 -2.19 -25.72
C PRO A 420 10.03 -1.70 -24.41
N LEU A 421 8.79 -2.12 -24.09
CA LEU A 421 8.16 -1.84 -22.81
C LEU A 421 8.95 -2.46 -21.64
N MET A 422 9.46 -3.68 -21.81
CA MET A 422 10.32 -4.31 -20.79
C MET A 422 11.63 -3.54 -20.62
N ILE A 423 12.30 -3.16 -21.72
CA ILE A 423 13.58 -2.45 -21.67
C ILE A 423 13.39 -1.09 -20.95
N VAL A 424 12.40 -0.29 -21.34
CA VAL A 424 12.17 1.03 -20.73
C VAL A 424 11.77 0.92 -19.26
N SER A 425 10.90 -0.03 -18.92
CA SER A 425 10.43 -0.23 -17.54
C SER A 425 11.56 -0.65 -16.61
N VAL A 426 12.38 -1.62 -17.02
CA VAL A 426 13.52 -2.08 -16.24
C VAL A 426 14.59 -1.00 -16.14
N SER A 427 14.92 -0.30 -17.24
CA SER A 427 15.90 0.80 -17.23
C SER A 427 15.47 1.93 -16.31
N SER A 428 14.19 2.31 -16.31
CA SER A 428 13.64 3.32 -15.43
C SER A 428 13.70 2.88 -13.95
N TYR A 429 13.28 1.65 -13.66
CA TYR A 429 13.35 1.08 -12.31
C TYR A 429 14.78 1.02 -11.78
N LEU A 430 15.73 0.54 -12.59
CA LEU A 430 17.15 0.48 -12.22
C LEU A 430 17.74 1.88 -11.97
N THR A 431 17.27 2.89 -12.71
CA THR A 431 17.72 4.27 -12.53
C THR A 431 17.24 4.84 -11.19
N ILE A 432 15.96 4.67 -10.84
CA ILE A 432 15.43 5.26 -9.61
C ILE A 432 15.87 4.52 -8.34
N ILE A 433 16.01 3.20 -8.37
CA ILE A 433 16.30 2.39 -7.18
C ILE A 433 17.66 2.73 -6.56
N VAL A 434 18.60 3.24 -7.36
CA VAL A 434 19.90 3.73 -6.88
C VAL A 434 19.74 4.90 -5.90
N PHE A 435 18.71 5.73 -6.09
CA PHE A 435 18.48 6.94 -5.30
C PHE A 435 17.40 6.76 -4.24
N GLU A 436 16.35 5.99 -4.56
CA GLU A 436 15.18 5.77 -3.70
C GLU A 436 14.91 4.25 -3.59
N PRO A 437 15.26 3.60 -2.46
CA PRO A 437 15.11 2.14 -2.32
C PRO A 437 13.66 1.69 -2.12
N HIS A 438 12.74 2.62 -1.90
CA HIS A 438 11.33 2.34 -1.65
C HIS A 438 10.43 3.08 -2.63
N SER A 439 9.37 2.43 -3.10
CA SER A 439 8.34 3.08 -3.91
C SER A 439 7.66 4.21 -3.13
N ILE A 440 7.05 5.15 -3.82
CA ILE A 440 6.32 6.25 -3.20
C ILE A 440 5.21 5.76 -2.24
N TYR A 441 4.63 4.57 -2.47
CA TYR A 441 3.61 3.97 -1.60
C TYR A 441 4.18 3.39 -0.31
N SER A 442 5.31 2.70 -0.41
CA SER A 442 5.94 2.00 0.72
C SER A 442 6.84 2.90 1.56
N MET A 443 7.37 3.98 0.98
CA MET A 443 8.30 4.90 1.64
C MET A 443 7.75 5.48 2.96
N ARG A 444 6.45 5.80 3.01
CA ARG A 444 5.82 6.33 4.23
C ARG A 444 5.77 5.32 5.36
N LEU A 445 5.54 4.05 5.04
CA LEU A 445 5.54 2.96 6.02
C LEU A 445 6.97 2.60 6.42
N ALA A 446 7.91 2.62 5.47
CA ALA A 446 9.33 2.39 5.72
C ALA A 446 9.90 3.43 6.70
N LYS A 447 9.62 4.73 6.50
CA LYS A 447 10.04 5.81 7.42
C LYS A 447 9.49 5.66 8.84
N LYS A 448 8.34 4.99 9.00
CA LYS A 448 7.72 4.72 10.32
C LYS A 448 8.09 3.34 10.89
N GLY A 449 8.96 2.56 10.22
CA GLY A 449 9.27 1.18 10.59
C GLY A 449 8.06 0.22 10.55
N GLN A 450 7.06 0.53 9.74
CA GLN A 450 5.78 -0.20 9.67
C GLN A 450 5.64 -1.05 8.41
N LEU A 451 6.65 -1.04 7.54
CA LEU A 451 6.66 -1.83 6.32
C LEU A 451 7.23 -3.22 6.63
N LEU A 452 6.45 -4.26 6.39
CA LEU A 452 6.95 -5.63 6.30
C LEU A 452 7.46 -5.85 4.87
N THR A 453 8.76 -5.85 4.72
CA THR A 453 9.41 -6.34 3.48
C THR A 453 9.42 -7.87 3.48
N HIS A 454 9.72 -8.50 2.32
CA HIS A 454 9.81 -9.96 2.11
C HIS A 454 10.75 -10.74 3.07
N HIS A 455 11.26 -10.12 4.14
CA HIS A 455 11.90 -10.83 5.24
C HIS A 455 10.84 -11.57 6.06
N LYS A 456 10.60 -12.84 5.69
CA LYS A 456 9.69 -13.77 6.40
C LYS A 456 9.93 -13.74 7.92
N ASP A 457 11.17 -13.57 8.33
CA ASP A 457 11.58 -13.49 9.73
C ASP A 457 10.96 -12.31 10.49
N LYS A 458 10.96 -11.10 9.91
CA LYS A 458 10.33 -9.93 10.54
C LYS A 458 8.80 -10.03 10.56
N ALA A 459 8.21 -10.63 9.53
CA ALA A 459 6.77 -10.83 9.48
C ALA A 459 6.29 -11.77 10.60
N VAL A 460 6.99 -12.88 10.81
CA VAL A 460 6.69 -13.84 11.89
C VAL A 460 6.80 -13.19 13.26
N LEU A 461 7.89 -12.45 13.53
CA LEU A 461 8.07 -11.74 14.81
C LEU A 461 6.97 -10.70 15.07
N THR A 462 6.47 -10.04 14.04
CA THR A 462 5.38 -9.07 14.18
C THR A 462 4.02 -9.72 14.50
N LEU A 463 3.82 -10.96 14.09
CA LEU A 463 2.60 -11.73 14.37
C LEU A 463 2.62 -12.38 15.75
N MET A 464 3.81 -12.57 16.34
CA MET A 464 3.97 -13.13 17.68
C MET A 464 3.69 -12.05 18.74
N LYS A 465 3.06 -12.47 19.83
CA LYS A 465 2.86 -11.63 21.03
C LYS A 465 3.62 -12.21 22.19
N VAL A 466 4.09 -11.34 23.09
CA VAL A 466 4.79 -11.74 24.33
C VAL A 466 3.92 -12.69 25.14
N GLU A 467 2.63 -12.42 25.27
CA GLU A 467 1.64 -13.26 25.98
C GLU A 467 1.68 -14.74 25.55
N ASN A 468 1.96 -15.02 24.27
CA ASN A 468 1.97 -16.37 23.70
C ASN A 468 3.27 -17.15 23.97
N VAL A 469 4.31 -16.47 24.42
CA VAL A 469 5.64 -17.04 24.66
C VAL A 469 6.07 -16.99 26.13
N VAL A 470 5.25 -16.38 27.00
CA VAL A 470 5.49 -16.37 28.44
C VAL A 470 5.26 -17.76 29.02
N GLU A 471 6.23 -18.23 29.79
CA GLU A 471 6.17 -19.46 30.58
C GLU A 471 5.90 -19.10 32.03
N THR A 472 4.84 -19.64 32.64
CA THR A 472 4.36 -19.29 34.00
C THR A 472 4.62 -20.35 35.05
N ASP A 473 5.23 -21.48 34.67
CA ASP A 473 5.47 -22.65 35.53
C ASP A 473 6.75 -22.53 36.39
N PHE A 474 7.05 -21.31 36.85
CA PHE A 474 8.17 -21.03 37.75
C PHE A 474 7.69 -20.82 39.19
N VAL A 475 8.37 -21.42 40.14
CA VAL A 475 8.07 -21.26 41.56
C VAL A 475 8.71 -19.97 42.07
N SER A 476 7.88 -19.01 42.47
CA SER A 476 8.36 -17.77 43.09
C SER A 476 8.79 -17.97 44.55
N VAL A 477 9.87 -17.32 44.94
CA VAL A 477 10.40 -17.33 46.31
C VAL A 477 10.42 -15.91 46.86
N ARG A 478 10.43 -15.79 48.20
CA ARG A 478 10.46 -14.48 48.88
C ARG A 478 11.86 -14.17 49.43
N PRO A 479 12.23 -12.89 49.54
CA PRO A 479 13.57 -12.49 50.04
C PRO A 479 13.87 -12.96 51.47
N GLU A 480 12.82 -13.10 52.30
CA GLU A 480 12.93 -13.48 53.70
C GLU A 480 13.12 -14.98 53.91
N MET A 481 12.82 -15.83 52.93
CA MET A 481 13.00 -17.28 53.01
C MET A 481 14.45 -17.63 53.27
N ASP A 482 14.66 -18.65 54.09
CA ASP A 482 15.97 -19.21 54.32
C ASP A 482 16.39 -20.23 53.25
N LEU A 483 17.67 -20.65 53.24
CA LEU A 483 18.17 -21.62 52.27
C LEU A 483 17.41 -22.96 52.34
N GLY A 484 16.96 -23.39 53.53
CA GLY A 484 16.21 -24.64 53.71
C GLY A 484 14.82 -24.57 53.03
N GLU A 485 14.14 -23.45 53.18
CA GLU A 485 12.85 -23.19 52.48
C GLU A 485 13.05 -23.10 50.97
N LEU A 486 14.13 -22.45 50.51
CA LEU A 486 14.50 -22.39 49.10
C LEU A 486 14.75 -23.78 48.51
N VAL A 487 15.49 -24.66 49.22
CA VAL A 487 15.75 -26.04 48.80
C VAL A 487 14.45 -26.85 48.69
N LYS A 488 13.48 -26.62 49.59
CA LYS A 488 12.14 -27.23 49.43
C LYS A 488 11.41 -26.73 48.15
N ALA A 489 11.46 -25.44 47.86
CA ALA A 489 10.90 -24.90 46.65
C ALA A 489 11.57 -25.50 45.39
N ILE A 490 12.89 -25.67 45.42
CA ILE A 490 13.67 -26.31 44.35
C ILE A 490 13.22 -27.76 44.13
N SER A 491 13.03 -28.52 45.24
CA SER A 491 12.64 -29.94 45.14
C SER A 491 11.27 -30.18 44.51
N THR A 492 10.40 -29.18 44.48
CA THR A 492 9.07 -29.23 43.88
C THR A 492 9.03 -28.64 42.46
N SER A 493 10.11 -28.01 42.02
CA SER A 493 10.18 -27.35 40.70
C SER A 493 10.97 -28.17 39.69
N HIS A 494 10.58 -28.10 38.44
CA HIS A 494 11.35 -28.61 37.31
C HIS A 494 12.23 -27.55 36.63
N ARG A 495 12.30 -26.35 37.21
CA ARG A 495 13.00 -25.20 36.63
C ARG A 495 14.29 -24.90 37.43
N ASN A 496 15.30 -24.37 36.73
CA ASN A 496 16.61 -24.04 37.31
C ASN A 496 16.74 -22.56 37.73
N MET A 497 15.64 -21.80 37.64
CA MET A 497 15.60 -20.37 37.93
C MET A 497 14.37 -20.06 38.80
N PHE A 498 14.56 -19.26 39.84
CA PHE A 498 13.54 -18.95 40.83
C PHE A 498 13.39 -17.42 40.92
N PRO A 499 12.25 -16.85 40.47
CA PRO A 499 12.02 -15.42 40.63
C PRO A 499 11.82 -15.07 42.11
N VAL A 500 12.48 -14.00 42.53
CA VAL A 500 12.35 -13.46 43.90
C VAL A 500 11.35 -12.29 43.81
N THR A 501 10.23 -12.44 44.50
CA THR A 501 9.16 -11.42 44.51
C THR A 501 8.86 -10.96 45.92
N ASP A 502 8.46 -9.70 46.07
CA ASP A 502 7.94 -9.17 47.32
C ASP A 502 6.51 -9.64 47.62
N LYS A 503 5.90 -9.09 48.69
CA LYS A 503 4.52 -9.43 49.12
C LYS A 503 3.47 -9.00 48.10
N ASP A 504 3.75 -7.99 47.28
CA ASP A 504 2.86 -7.43 46.26
C ASP A 504 3.09 -8.08 44.88
N GLY A 505 4.04 -9.02 44.79
CA GLY A 505 4.37 -9.75 43.54
C GLY A 505 5.37 -9.02 42.64
N VAL A 506 5.96 -7.92 43.09
CA VAL A 506 6.98 -7.17 42.34
C VAL A 506 8.28 -7.95 42.27
N LEU A 507 8.87 -8.03 41.07
CA LEU A 507 10.13 -8.76 40.86
C LEU A 507 11.31 -7.98 41.43
N LEU A 508 12.02 -8.59 42.40
CA LEU A 508 13.21 -8.04 43.01
C LEU A 508 14.50 -8.56 42.36
N GLY A 509 14.55 -9.84 42.03
CA GLY A 509 15.70 -10.51 41.43
C GLY A 509 15.42 -11.97 41.10
N VAL A 510 16.45 -12.75 40.87
CA VAL A 510 16.36 -14.20 40.58
C VAL A 510 17.42 -14.96 41.38
N VAL A 511 17.10 -16.20 41.71
CA VAL A 511 18.10 -17.17 42.22
C VAL A 511 18.29 -18.23 41.14
N LEU A 512 19.52 -18.47 40.74
CA LEU A 512 19.88 -19.53 39.81
C LEU A 512 20.29 -20.78 40.60
N LEU A 513 19.83 -21.95 40.16
CA LEU A 513 20.22 -23.21 40.77
C LEU A 513 21.75 -23.42 40.80
N ASP A 514 22.43 -22.95 39.74
CA ASP A 514 23.87 -23.07 39.60
C ASP A 514 24.62 -22.28 40.68
N ASP A 515 24.11 -21.13 41.11
CA ASP A 515 24.76 -20.27 42.13
C ASP A 515 24.71 -20.87 43.53
N ILE A 516 23.68 -21.69 43.79
CA ILE A 516 23.47 -22.29 45.11
C ILE A 516 23.82 -23.78 45.18
N ARG A 517 24.18 -24.41 44.05
CA ARG A 517 24.46 -25.85 43.95
C ARG A 517 25.47 -26.36 44.97
N ASN A 518 26.50 -25.56 45.30
CA ASN A 518 27.55 -25.93 46.21
C ASN A 518 27.12 -25.90 47.68
N ILE A 519 26.05 -25.17 48.03
CA ILE A 519 25.60 -24.96 49.41
C ILE A 519 24.28 -25.63 49.73
N MET A 520 23.46 -25.98 48.71
CA MET A 520 22.09 -26.49 48.88
C MET A 520 22.04 -27.87 49.58
N PHE A 521 23.10 -28.63 49.57
CA PHE A 521 23.18 -29.94 50.25
C PHE A 521 23.78 -29.85 51.66
N ARG A 522 24.18 -28.65 52.13
CA ARG A 522 24.79 -28.44 53.45
C ARG A 522 23.73 -27.95 54.44
N GLN A 523 23.16 -28.87 55.22
CA GLN A 523 22.08 -28.56 56.17
C GLN A 523 22.46 -27.53 57.22
N GLU A 524 23.74 -27.51 57.64
CA GLU A 524 24.27 -26.54 58.58
C GLU A 524 24.21 -25.08 58.11
N LEU A 525 24.01 -24.86 56.81
CA LEU A 525 23.94 -23.54 56.23
C LEU A 525 22.47 -23.05 56.00
N TYR A 526 21.47 -23.90 56.23
CA TYR A 526 20.08 -23.61 55.90
C TYR A 526 19.57 -22.34 56.56
N HIS A 527 19.85 -22.10 57.81
CA HIS A 527 19.42 -20.91 58.55
C HIS A 527 20.44 -19.76 58.51
N ARG A 528 21.58 -19.90 57.81
CA ARG A 528 22.62 -18.87 57.72
C ARG A 528 22.43 -17.93 56.51
N PHE A 529 21.82 -18.41 55.46
CA PHE A 529 21.63 -17.66 54.22
C PHE A 529 20.14 -17.45 53.98
N THR A 530 19.77 -16.20 53.66
CA THR A 530 18.44 -15.83 53.18
C THR A 530 18.47 -15.66 51.67
N VAL A 531 17.33 -15.84 51.02
CA VAL A 531 17.16 -15.65 49.57
C VAL A 531 17.62 -14.25 49.13
N SER A 532 17.43 -13.22 49.96
CA SER A 532 17.91 -11.85 49.70
C SER A 532 19.44 -11.73 49.55
N LYS A 533 20.20 -12.64 50.16
CA LYS A 533 21.68 -12.69 50.03
C LYS A 533 22.15 -13.56 48.88
N LEU A 534 21.30 -14.46 48.39
CA LEU A 534 21.58 -15.41 47.31
C LEU A 534 21.06 -14.96 45.97
N MET A 535 20.11 -14.01 45.95
CA MET A 535 19.55 -13.50 44.71
C MET A 535 20.52 -12.60 43.96
N THR A 536 20.41 -12.63 42.64
CA THR A 536 21.13 -11.75 41.70
C THR A 536 20.15 -10.85 40.98
N SER A 537 20.65 -9.71 40.52
CA SER A 537 19.85 -8.81 39.65
C SER A 537 19.63 -9.44 38.28
N VAL A 538 18.47 -9.22 37.71
CA VAL A 538 18.18 -9.66 36.34
C VAL A 538 18.90 -8.77 35.32
N PRO A 539 19.44 -9.32 34.22
CA PRO A 539 20.15 -8.53 33.21
C PRO A 539 19.26 -7.53 32.49
N ALA A 540 17.99 -7.85 32.32
CA ALA A 540 16.94 -6.96 31.80
C ALA A 540 15.56 -7.49 32.21
N ARG A 541 14.54 -6.64 32.08
CA ARG A 541 13.12 -6.97 32.25
C ARG A 541 12.41 -6.75 30.93
N LEU A 542 11.50 -7.64 30.58
CA LEU A 542 10.59 -7.51 29.46
C LEU A 542 9.23 -7.06 29.98
N TYR A 543 8.52 -6.28 29.19
CA TYR A 543 7.15 -5.90 29.49
C TYR A 543 6.16 -6.71 28.63
N ASP A 544 5.00 -7.00 29.17
CA ASP A 544 3.92 -7.69 28.45
C ASP A 544 3.44 -6.91 27.21
N THR A 545 3.67 -5.60 27.19
CA THR A 545 3.37 -4.67 26.09
C THR A 545 4.47 -4.56 25.04
N ASP A 546 5.66 -5.16 25.28
CA ASP A 546 6.79 -5.10 24.35
C ASP A 546 6.47 -5.81 23.03
N SER A 547 7.00 -5.27 21.92
CA SER A 547 6.98 -5.97 20.65
C SER A 547 8.00 -7.12 20.65
N MET A 548 7.72 -8.20 19.91
CA MET A 548 8.68 -9.31 19.80
C MET A 548 10.02 -8.89 19.18
N GLU A 549 10.05 -7.81 18.42
CA GLU A 549 11.26 -7.21 17.87
C GLU A 549 12.12 -6.61 19.00
N GLN A 550 11.51 -5.88 19.94
CA GLN A 550 12.17 -5.36 21.16
C GLN A 550 12.63 -6.48 22.07
N VAL A 551 11.80 -7.52 22.24
CA VAL A 551 12.17 -8.72 23.02
C VAL A 551 13.43 -9.36 22.45
N MET A 552 13.49 -9.60 21.14
CA MET A 552 14.68 -10.18 20.50
C MET A 552 15.91 -9.30 20.62
N GLN A 553 15.76 -7.99 20.46
CA GLN A 553 16.83 -7.02 20.66
C GLN A 553 17.38 -7.11 22.10
N THR A 554 16.51 -7.16 23.10
CA THR A 554 16.91 -7.28 24.51
C THR A 554 17.66 -8.59 24.78
N PHE A 555 17.24 -9.70 24.15
CA PHE A 555 17.97 -10.96 24.21
C PHE A 555 19.35 -10.88 23.55
N ASP A 556 19.49 -10.14 22.48
CA ASP A 556 20.77 -9.98 21.77
C ASP A 556 21.71 -9.05 22.51
N ASP A 557 21.20 -8.01 23.14
CA ASP A 557 22.00 -7.08 23.95
C ASP A 557 22.50 -7.72 25.26
N THR A 558 21.64 -8.48 25.94
CA THR A 558 21.94 -9.10 27.24
C THR A 558 22.66 -10.42 27.13
N LYS A 559 22.62 -11.10 25.97
CA LYS A 559 23.08 -12.49 25.77
C LYS A 559 22.44 -13.52 26.73
N ALA A 560 21.37 -13.14 27.41
CA ALA A 560 20.63 -14.01 28.32
C ALA A 560 19.91 -15.15 27.56
N TRP A 561 19.66 -16.27 28.25
CA TRP A 561 18.83 -17.37 27.72
C TRP A 561 17.36 -17.25 28.14
N ASN A 562 17.12 -16.65 29.30
CA ASN A 562 15.80 -16.42 29.87
C ASN A 562 15.75 -14.99 30.42
N LEU A 563 14.64 -14.30 30.19
CA LEU A 563 14.37 -12.97 30.74
C LEU A 563 12.98 -12.94 31.39
N PRO A 564 12.85 -12.28 32.55
CA PRO A 564 11.56 -12.15 33.24
C PRO A 564 10.67 -11.14 32.52
N VAL A 565 9.37 -11.43 32.53
CA VAL A 565 8.32 -10.55 32.05
C VAL A 565 7.60 -9.95 33.26
N VAL A 566 7.39 -8.64 33.20
CA VAL A 566 6.67 -7.88 34.22
C VAL A 566 5.59 -7.02 33.56
N ASN A 567 4.57 -6.65 34.33
CA ASN A 567 3.62 -5.62 33.88
C ASN A 567 4.16 -4.20 34.13
N GLU A 568 3.40 -3.17 33.80
CA GLU A 568 3.76 -1.76 34.01
C GLU A 568 3.99 -1.41 35.49
N GLU A 569 3.37 -2.16 36.43
CA GLU A 569 3.56 -2.01 37.88
C GLU A 569 4.79 -2.75 38.40
N GLY A 570 5.53 -3.46 37.54
CA GLY A 570 6.72 -4.27 37.92
C GLY A 570 6.38 -5.64 38.50
N LYS A 571 5.11 -6.07 38.50
CA LYS A 571 4.69 -7.39 38.97
C LYS A 571 5.15 -8.47 38.00
N TYR A 572 5.66 -9.55 38.54
CA TYR A 572 6.15 -10.71 37.81
C TYR A 572 5.00 -11.48 37.15
N LEU A 573 5.12 -11.73 35.83
CA LEU A 573 4.14 -12.49 35.04
C LEU A 573 4.67 -13.87 34.61
N GLY A 574 6.00 -14.03 34.45
CA GLY A 574 6.61 -15.26 33.96
C GLY A 574 8.00 -15.01 33.38
N PHE A 575 8.54 -16.00 32.70
CA PHE A 575 9.78 -15.87 31.93
C PHE A 575 9.52 -16.11 30.45
N VAL A 576 10.34 -15.51 29.61
CA VAL A 576 10.46 -15.85 28.19
C VAL A 576 11.84 -16.44 27.97
N SER A 577 11.89 -17.59 27.28
CA SER A 577 13.14 -18.25 26.90
C SER A 577 13.40 -18.14 25.39
N LYS A 578 14.68 -18.07 24.97
CA LYS A 578 15.07 -18.15 23.55
C LYS A 578 14.50 -19.40 22.88
N SER A 579 14.48 -20.52 23.59
CA SER A 579 13.94 -21.79 23.10
C SER A 579 12.43 -21.72 22.84
N LYS A 580 11.68 -21.09 23.75
CA LYS A 580 10.23 -20.91 23.59
C LYS A 580 9.91 -19.99 22.42
N ILE A 581 10.64 -18.87 22.30
CA ILE A 581 10.51 -17.98 21.15
C ILE A 581 10.79 -18.76 19.87
N PHE A 582 11.89 -19.51 19.80
CA PHE A 582 12.27 -20.27 18.61
C PHE A 582 11.22 -21.32 18.23
N ASN A 583 10.68 -22.05 19.22
CA ASN A 583 9.63 -23.05 18.96
C ASN A 583 8.33 -22.40 18.46
N SER A 584 7.91 -21.31 19.08
CA SER A 584 6.73 -20.55 18.64
C SER A 584 6.97 -19.92 17.27
N TYR A 585 8.15 -19.36 17.02
CA TYR A 585 8.59 -18.86 15.72
C TYR A 585 8.50 -19.95 14.65
N ARG A 586 9.03 -21.15 14.94
CA ARG A 586 8.98 -22.29 14.01
C ARG A 586 7.55 -22.75 13.74
N GLN A 587 6.68 -22.78 14.74
CA GLN A 587 5.25 -23.11 14.56
C GLN A 587 4.55 -22.12 13.65
N VAL A 588 4.77 -20.82 13.85
CA VAL A 588 4.23 -19.78 12.99
C VAL A 588 4.82 -19.88 11.59
N LEU A 589 6.14 -20.13 11.47
CA LEU A 589 6.82 -20.26 10.18
C LEU A 589 6.35 -21.49 9.38
N VAL A 590 6.11 -22.62 10.04
CA VAL A 590 5.57 -23.85 9.42
C VAL A 590 4.17 -23.55 8.85
N HIS A 591 3.32 -22.87 9.58
CA HIS A 591 2.01 -22.42 9.06
C HIS A 591 2.12 -21.43 7.88
N PHE A 592 3.25 -20.75 7.73
CA PHE A 592 3.55 -19.88 6.58
C PHE A 592 4.26 -20.61 5.42
N SER A 593 4.83 -21.79 5.64
CA SER A 593 5.66 -22.50 4.64
C SER A 593 5.10 -23.83 4.16
N GLU A 594 4.02 -24.34 4.76
CA GLU A 594 3.32 -25.53 4.23
C GLU A 594 2.33 -25.10 3.14
N ASP A 595 2.86 -24.94 1.92
CA ASP A 595 2.23 -25.22 0.61
C ASP A 595 3.29 -25.19 -0.49
#